data_b33c0a91ffde9aa213b8a26d585f9ac7
#
_entry.id   b33c0a91ffde9aa213b8a26d585f9ac7
#
_cell.length_a   1.000
_cell.length_b   1.000
_cell.length_c   1.000
_cell.angle_alpha   90.00
_cell.angle_beta   90.00
_cell.angle_gamma   90.00
#
_symmetry.space_group_name_H-M   'P 1'
#
loop_
_entity.id
_entity.type
_entity.pdbx_description
1 polymer ?
#
loop_
_entity_poly.entity_id
_entity_poly.type
_entity_poly.pdbx_seq_one_letter_code
_entity_poly.pdbx_strand_id
1 'polypeptide(L)'
;MLNPFQAIKKIEARRFTALPPKLRKKRRTAWSDPNRQLAPVDSFLEGPSFDRKGNLWCVDIPFGRIFRISPKGEWDLVTQYDGWPNGLKIHKDGHAYIADYKKGLLKLDTKTGSIEPVLETAFSESFKGLNDLHFADNGDLYFTDQGQSGIADPSGRVYRLRASGELQRLVTNAPSPNGITLNTKNSQVYVAITRSQQIWRLPLMAGGTPSKTGVAIQLSGGHAGPDGIEMDAEDGLIVCHLGVGIWRFDSNCLPTHLVHAGNEHRLMTNIAFRGTTLYITDSINGEIVTADMPVAGKKMFSQK
;
A
#
# COMPACT_ATOMS: atom_id res chain seq x y z
N MET A 1 9.80 -26.27 -15.98
CA MET A 1 9.53 -26.46 -14.54
C MET A 1 10.40 -25.46 -13.76
N LEU A 2 9.80 -24.58 -12.95
CA LEU A 2 10.57 -23.72 -12.05
C LEU A 2 11.19 -24.62 -10.97
N ASN A 3 12.47 -24.42 -10.70
CA ASN A 3 13.15 -25.13 -9.62
C ASN A 3 12.78 -24.48 -8.28
N PRO A 4 11.96 -25.10 -7.40
CA PRO A 4 11.55 -24.51 -6.13
C PRO A 4 12.73 -24.31 -5.15
N PHE A 5 13.89 -24.84 -5.48
CA PHE A 5 15.13 -24.70 -4.70
C PHE A 5 16.11 -23.69 -5.31
N GLN A 6 15.65 -22.83 -6.23
CA GLN A 6 16.50 -21.77 -6.77
C GLN A 6 16.91 -20.81 -5.65
N ALA A 7 18.19 -20.46 -5.60
CA ALA A 7 18.70 -19.50 -4.61
C ALA A 7 18.02 -18.13 -4.77
N ILE A 8 17.59 -17.55 -3.66
CA ILE A 8 17.00 -16.21 -3.59
C ILE A 8 18.07 -15.18 -3.98
N LYS A 9 17.79 -14.37 -4.99
CA LYS A 9 18.65 -13.27 -5.40
C LYS A 9 18.43 -12.07 -4.47
N LYS A 10 19.51 -11.45 -4.00
CA LYS A 10 19.46 -10.27 -3.13
C LYS A 10 19.65 -9.00 -3.95
N ILE A 11 18.87 -7.97 -3.61
CA ILE A 11 18.95 -6.63 -4.19
C ILE A 11 19.04 -5.64 -3.03
N GLU A 12 20.01 -4.75 -3.06
CA GLU A 12 20.16 -3.73 -2.02
C GLU A 12 19.36 -2.48 -2.35
N ALA A 13 18.54 -2.01 -1.41
CA ALA A 13 17.81 -0.76 -1.51
C ALA A 13 18.76 0.44 -1.27
N ARG A 14 18.58 1.51 -2.05
CA ARG A 14 19.40 2.73 -1.96
C ARG A 14 18.52 3.95 -1.75
N ARG A 15 18.99 4.90 -0.95
CA ARG A 15 18.26 6.14 -0.73
C ARG A 15 18.13 6.96 -2.02
N PHE A 16 16.90 7.29 -2.36
CA PHE A 16 16.59 8.23 -3.44
C PHE A 16 16.47 9.66 -2.90
N THR A 17 15.64 9.89 -1.88
CA THR A 17 15.44 11.21 -1.26
C THR A 17 14.93 11.05 0.17
N ALA A 18 15.01 12.13 0.95
CA ALA A 18 14.52 12.18 2.33
C ALA A 18 13.62 13.39 2.56
N LEU A 19 12.68 13.26 3.49
CA LEU A 19 11.83 14.35 3.94
C LEU A 19 12.68 15.54 4.39
N PRO A 20 12.47 16.74 3.83
CA PRO A 20 13.28 17.92 4.15
C PRO A 20 13.25 18.26 5.65
N PRO A 21 14.38 18.68 6.26
CA PRO A 21 14.46 18.99 7.69
C PRO A 21 13.40 19.99 8.18
N LYS A 22 13.03 20.97 7.35
CA LYS A 22 11.99 21.97 7.66
C LYS A 22 10.61 21.38 7.88
N LEU A 23 10.34 20.16 7.35
CA LEU A 23 9.10 19.43 7.48
C LEU A 23 9.14 18.39 8.61
N ARG A 24 10.28 18.20 9.26
CA ARG A 24 10.45 17.28 10.39
C ARG A 24 10.17 17.98 11.72
N LYS A 25 9.13 17.53 12.42
CA LYS A 25 8.77 18.06 13.75
C LYS A 25 8.43 16.89 14.66
N LYS A 26 9.43 16.30 15.27
CA LYS A 26 9.26 15.14 16.15
C LYS A 26 8.37 15.48 17.33
N ARG A 27 7.19 14.84 17.40
CA ARG A 27 6.23 15.00 18.49
C ARG A 27 5.36 13.75 18.65
N ARG A 28 4.80 13.59 19.84
CA ARG A 28 3.74 12.61 20.10
C ARG A 28 2.45 13.08 19.40
N THR A 29 1.71 12.15 18.81
CA THR A 29 0.44 12.37 18.13
C THR A 29 -0.58 11.32 18.57
N ALA A 30 -1.88 11.60 18.40
CA ALA A 30 -2.94 10.63 18.66
C ALA A 30 -2.79 9.35 17.82
N TRP A 31 -2.14 9.43 16.64
CA TRP A 31 -1.79 8.26 15.84
C TRP A 31 -0.63 7.47 16.45
N SER A 32 0.40 8.14 16.97
CA SER A 32 1.56 7.46 17.53
C SER A 32 1.27 6.71 18.83
N ASP A 33 0.21 7.11 19.53
CA ASP A 33 -0.15 6.51 20.81
C ASP A 33 -0.41 4.99 20.69
N PRO A 34 -1.36 4.53 19.89
CA PRO A 34 -1.60 3.10 19.72
C PRO A 34 -0.60 2.42 18.78
N ASN A 35 0.00 3.15 17.81
CA ASN A 35 0.80 2.54 16.75
C ASN A 35 2.31 2.53 17.05
N ARG A 36 2.79 3.38 17.95
CA ARG A 36 4.22 3.55 18.31
C ARG A 36 4.45 3.57 19.81
N GLN A 37 3.56 2.98 20.60
CA GLN A 37 3.66 2.88 22.06
C GLN A 37 3.98 4.24 22.71
N LEU A 38 3.23 5.26 22.36
CA LEU A 38 3.35 6.65 22.83
C LEU A 38 4.64 7.36 22.38
N ALA A 39 5.49 6.73 21.56
CA ALA A 39 6.74 7.33 21.11
C ALA A 39 6.48 8.53 20.16
N PRO A 40 7.25 9.61 20.26
CA PRO A 40 7.16 10.72 19.33
C PRO A 40 7.67 10.30 17.95
N VAL A 41 7.00 10.79 16.90
CA VAL A 41 7.35 10.58 15.50
C VAL A 41 7.51 11.92 14.78
N ASP A 42 8.32 11.98 13.74
CA ASP A 42 8.45 13.15 12.87
C ASP A 42 7.86 12.93 11.47
N SER A 43 7.61 11.69 11.10
CA SER A 43 6.84 11.25 9.93
C SER A 43 6.50 9.76 10.05
N PHE A 44 5.57 9.30 9.20
CA PHE A 44 5.35 7.90 8.88
C PHE A 44 4.80 7.82 7.46
N LEU A 45 5.73 7.67 6.49
CA LEU A 45 5.41 7.73 5.07
C LEU A 45 4.74 6.46 4.59
N GLU A 46 3.67 6.63 3.78
CA GLU A 46 2.87 5.53 3.23
C GLU A 46 2.30 5.88 1.85
N GLY A 47 1.57 4.92 1.24
CA GLY A 47 0.75 5.08 0.06
C GLY A 47 1.47 5.65 -1.16
N PRO A 48 2.63 5.12 -1.59
CA PRO A 48 3.33 5.64 -2.76
C PRO A 48 2.54 5.37 -4.04
N SER A 49 2.50 6.37 -4.95
CA SER A 49 1.85 6.24 -6.25
C SER A 49 2.41 7.24 -7.25
N PHE A 50 2.53 6.86 -8.53
CA PHE A 50 3.03 7.74 -9.58
C PHE A 50 1.91 8.40 -10.37
N ASP A 51 2.06 9.71 -10.64
CA ASP A 51 1.26 10.40 -11.65
C ASP A 51 1.84 10.21 -13.06
N ARG A 52 1.09 10.66 -14.08
CA ARG A 52 1.54 10.59 -15.49
C ARG A 52 2.76 11.45 -15.81
N LYS A 53 3.06 12.45 -14.98
CA LYS A 53 4.25 13.31 -15.13
C LYS A 53 5.49 12.68 -14.49
N GLY A 54 5.34 11.53 -13.83
CA GLY A 54 6.40 10.81 -13.15
C GLY A 54 6.74 11.37 -11.78
N ASN A 55 5.90 12.21 -11.19
CA ASN A 55 6.03 12.57 -9.79
C ASN A 55 5.55 11.41 -8.91
N LEU A 56 6.28 11.14 -7.85
CA LEU A 56 5.86 10.23 -6.78
C LEU A 56 5.00 10.99 -5.78
N TRP A 57 3.84 10.46 -5.48
CA TRP A 57 2.96 10.93 -4.42
C TRP A 57 3.07 9.98 -3.24
N CYS A 58 3.03 10.49 -2.02
CA CYS A 58 2.94 9.70 -0.80
C CYS A 58 2.21 10.49 0.29
N VAL A 59 1.76 9.76 1.31
CA VAL A 59 1.11 10.32 2.48
C VAL A 59 2.02 10.24 3.70
N ASP A 60 1.70 11.02 4.71
CA ASP A 60 2.35 10.99 6.02
C ASP A 60 1.28 10.96 7.10
N ILE A 61 1.03 9.76 7.59
CA ILE A 61 -0.14 9.42 8.39
C ILE A 61 -0.30 10.29 9.63
N PRO A 62 0.73 10.40 10.54
CA PRO A 62 0.57 11.06 11.84
C PRO A 62 0.19 12.53 11.76
N PHE A 63 0.46 13.16 10.62
CA PHE A 63 0.33 14.60 10.45
C PHE A 63 -0.69 15.00 9.38
N GLY A 64 -1.39 14.04 8.76
CA GLY A 64 -2.38 14.31 7.72
C GLY A 64 -1.79 15.03 6.50
N ARG A 65 -0.53 14.73 6.14
CA ARG A 65 0.17 15.40 5.05
C ARG A 65 0.16 14.55 3.78
N ILE A 66 0.06 15.21 2.64
CA ILE A 66 0.20 14.60 1.33
C ILE A 66 1.31 15.30 0.57
N PHE A 67 2.29 14.54 0.14
CA PHE A 67 3.46 15.02 -0.57
C PHE A 67 3.43 14.62 -2.04
N ARG A 68 3.98 15.51 -2.87
CA ARG A 68 4.40 15.24 -4.23
C ARG A 68 5.91 15.37 -4.31
N ILE A 69 6.58 14.37 -4.87
CA ILE A 69 8.04 14.32 -4.99
C ILE A 69 8.38 14.29 -6.48
N SER A 70 9.18 15.27 -6.93
CA SER A 70 9.60 15.36 -8.32
C SER A 70 10.50 14.19 -8.73
N PRO A 71 10.69 13.93 -10.04
CA PRO A 71 11.67 12.94 -10.51
C PRO A 71 13.12 13.21 -10.06
N LYS A 72 13.40 14.44 -9.59
CA LYS A 72 14.69 14.84 -9.02
C LYS A 72 14.77 14.65 -7.50
N GLY A 73 13.71 14.18 -6.85
CA GLY A 73 13.66 13.99 -5.40
C GLY A 73 13.28 15.23 -4.59
N GLU A 74 12.72 16.26 -5.22
CA GLU A 74 12.28 17.50 -4.55
C GLU A 74 10.87 17.32 -3.98
N TRP A 75 10.68 17.70 -2.71
CA TRP A 75 9.44 17.54 -1.97
C TRP A 75 8.58 18.79 -2.00
N ASP A 76 7.30 18.58 -2.32
CA ASP A 76 6.24 19.58 -2.27
C ASP A 76 5.14 19.09 -1.33
N LEU A 77 4.80 19.90 -0.31
CA LEU A 77 3.64 19.65 0.57
C LEU A 77 2.40 20.16 -0.16
N VAL A 78 1.64 19.24 -0.75
CA VAL A 78 0.44 19.60 -1.53
C VAL A 78 -0.69 20.02 -0.61
N THR A 79 -0.93 19.27 0.47
CA THR A 79 -1.97 19.60 1.44
C THR A 79 -1.68 18.97 2.79
N GLN A 80 -2.31 19.54 3.83
CA GLN A 80 -2.34 19.01 5.18
C GLN A 80 -3.73 19.21 5.76
N TYR A 81 -4.31 18.17 6.36
CA TYR A 81 -5.67 18.20 6.90
C TYR A 81 -5.79 17.37 8.19
N ASP A 82 -6.91 17.48 8.90
CA ASP A 82 -7.20 16.63 10.06
C ASP A 82 -7.70 15.27 9.58
N GLY A 83 -6.76 14.39 9.25
CA GLY A 83 -6.97 13.01 8.82
C GLY A 83 -5.76 12.16 9.14
N TRP A 84 -5.89 10.86 8.87
CA TRP A 84 -4.82 9.89 8.90
C TRP A 84 -4.76 9.15 7.56
N PRO A 85 -4.28 9.83 6.49
CA PRO A 85 -4.15 9.21 5.18
C PRO A 85 -3.16 8.05 5.24
N ASN A 86 -3.53 6.90 4.72
CA ASN A 86 -2.69 5.72 4.70
C ASN A 86 -2.38 5.27 3.27
N GLY A 87 -3.32 4.72 2.54
CA GLY A 87 -3.16 4.40 1.12
C GLY A 87 -3.45 5.58 0.21
N LEU A 88 -2.73 5.69 -0.93
CA LEU A 88 -2.99 6.66 -1.97
C LEU A 88 -2.78 6.02 -3.34
N LYS A 89 -3.72 6.19 -4.27
CA LYS A 89 -3.54 5.80 -5.69
C LYS A 89 -4.04 6.91 -6.62
N ILE A 90 -3.26 7.19 -7.65
CA ILE A 90 -3.65 8.16 -8.69
C ILE A 90 -4.63 7.48 -9.66
N HIS A 91 -5.76 8.14 -9.90
CA HIS A 91 -6.76 7.74 -10.88
C HIS A 91 -6.42 8.25 -12.28
N LYS A 92 -7.00 7.66 -13.32
CA LYS A 92 -6.74 8.03 -14.72
C LYS A 92 -7.14 9.47 -15.07
N ASP A 93 -8.05 10.08 -14.32
CA ASP A 93 -8.47 11.49 -14.51
C ASP A 93 -7.48 12.49 -13.85
N GLY A 94 -6.47 11.98 -13.16
CA GLY A 94 -5.43 12.77 -12.50
C GLY A 94 -5.71 13.14 -11.04
N HIS A 95 -6.88 12.80 -10.48
CA HIS A 95 -7.11 12.92 -9.04
C HIS A 95 -6.40 11.80 -8.27
N ALA A 96 -6.12 12.04 -6.98
CA ALA A 96 -5.68 10.98 -6.07
C ALA A 96 -6.85 10.51 -5.19
N TYR A 97 -6.98 9.20 -5.03
CA TYR A 97 -7.89 8.60 -4.06
C TYR A 97 -7.09 8.17 -2.85
N ILE A 98 -7.65 8.37 -1.65
CA ILE A 98 -6.96 8.20 -0.39
C ILE A 98 -7.81 7.31 0.52
N ALA A 99 -7.22 6.25 1.02
CA ALA A 99 -7.75 5.48 2.13
C ALA A 99 -7.35 6.19 3.43
N ASP A 100 -8.28 6.93 4.04
CA ASP A 100 -8.03 7.64 5.29
C ASP A 100 -8.61 6.86 6.46
N TYR A 101 -7.78 6.60 7.47
CA TYR A 101 -8.16 5.81 8.63
C TYR A 101 -9.32 6.44 9.44
N LYS A 102 -9.39 7.79 9.51
CA LYS A 102 -10.41 8.52 10.27
C LYS A 102 -11.64 8.88 9.45
N LYS A 103 -11.46 9.15 8.15
CA LYS A 103 -12.45 9.82 7.29
C LYS A 103 -13.01 8.93 6.17
N GLY A 104 -12.52 7.70 6.04
CA GLY A 104 -12.97 6.81 4.97
C GLY A 104 -12.27 7.07 3.65
N LEU A 105 -12.97 6.94 2.54
CA LEU A 105 -12.40 7.12 1.21
C LEU A 105 -12.55 8.58 0.77
N LEU A 106 -11.43 9.21 0.46
CA LEU A 106 -11.35 10.61 0.05
C LEU A 106 -10.80 10.74 -1.37
N LYS A 107 -11.10 11.87 -2.02
CA LYS A 107 -10.57 12.26 -3.31
C LYS A 107 -9.86 13.61 -3.20
N LEU A 108 -8.64 13.68 -3.70
CA LEU A 108 -7.81 14.88 -3.73
C LEU A 108 -7.71 15.40 -5.18
N ASP A 109 -8.01 16.66 -5.38
CA ASP A 109 -7.61 17.38 -6.59
C ASP A 109 -6.10 17.65 -6.54
N THR A 110 -5.36 17.00 -7.43
CA THR A 110 -3.88 17.08 -7.45
C THR A 110 -3.35 18.44 -7.93
N LYS A 111 -4.21 19.32 -8.43
CA LYS A 111 -3.84 20.67 -8.89
C LYS A 111 -4.05 21.73 -7.79
N THR A 112 -5.18 21.63 -7.08
CA THR A 112 -5.58 22.62 -6.07
C THR A 112 -5.23 22.20 -4.64
N GLY A 113 -5.04 20.88 -4.39
CA GLY A 113 -4.86 20.32 -3.05
C GLY A 113 -6.16 20.20 -2.25
N SER A 114 -7.32 20.46 -2.86
CA SER A 114 -8.62 20.30 -2.20
C SER A 114 -8.99 18.83 -2.02
N ILE A 115 -9.61 18.51 -0.89
CA ILE A 115 -10.04 17.15 -0.54
C ILE A 115 -11.56 17.14 -0.37
N GLU A 116 -12.21 16.13 -0.95
CA GLU A 116 -13.63 15.86 -0.81
C GLU A 116 -13.87 14.40 -0.40
N PRO A 117 -14.92 14.10 0.39
CA PRO A 117 -15.28 12.72 0.71
C PRO A 117 -15.85 12.00 -0.53
N VAL A 118 -15.48 10.73 -0.71
CA VAL A 118 -16.08 9.81 -1.69
C VAL A 118 -17.02 8.85 -0.99
N LEU A 119 -16.58 8.29 0.14
CA LEU A 119 -17.35 7.33 0.92
C LEU A 119 -16.90 7.38 2.40
N GLU A 120 -17.78 7.85 3.29
CA GLU A 120 -17.48 8.01 4.71
C GLU A 120 -17.90 6.79 5.54
N THR A 121 -18.87 6.02 5.05
CA THR A 121 -19.46 4.87 5.73
C THR A 121 -19.71 3.71 4.77
N ALA A 122 -19.81 2.50 5.30
CA ALA A 122 -20.22 1.31 4.56
C ALA A 122 -21.54 0.78 5.14
N PHE A 123 -22.62 0.79 4.35
CA PHE A 123 -23.93 0.27 4.76
C PHE A 123 -24.44 0.89 6.08
N SER A 124 -24.29 2.22 6.21
CA SER A 124 -24.62 3.02 7.42
C SER A 124 -23.75 2.73 8.65
N GLU A 125 -22.68 1.95 8.51
CA GLU A 125 -21.69 1.72 9.56
C GLU A 125 -20.41 2.50 9.26
N SER A 126 -19.74 3.02 10.27
CA SER A 126 -18.41 3.60 10.11
C SER A 126 -17.40 2.54 9.68
N PHE A 127 -16.43 2.94 8.87
CA PHE A 127 -15.23 2.14 8.66
C PHE A 127 -14.46 1.98 9.97
N LYS A 128 -13.73 0.88 10.11
CA LYS A 128 -12.86 0.64 11.27
C LYS A 128 -11.57 1.46 11.19
N GLY A 129 -11.15 1.76 9.98
CA GLY A 129 -9.96 2.51 9.63
C GLY A 129 -9.36 1.99 8.34
N LEU A 130 -9.57 2.73 7.23
CA LEU A 130 -9.08 2.33 5.94
C LEU A 130 -7.54 2.33 5.91
N ASN A 131 -6.96 1.38 5.14
CA ASN A 131 -5.53 1.23 5.05
C ASN A 131 -5.02 1.44 3.61
N ASP A 132 -5.28 0.53 2.68
CA ASP A 132 -4.75 0.62 1.32
C ASP A 132 -5.84 0.44 0.26
N LEU A 133 -5.52 0.80 -0.99
CA LEU A 133 -6.46 0.76 -2.11
C LEU A 133 -5.78 0.45 -3.45
N HIS A 134 -6.53 -0.11 -4.39
CA HIS A 134 -6.04 -0.42 -5.73
C HIS A 134 -7.17 -0.33 -6.77
N PHE A 135 -6.90 0.34 -7.91
CA PHE A 135 -7.85 0.41 -9.02
C PHE A 135 -7.68 -0.79 -9.96
N ALA A 136 -8.79 -1.43 -10.30
CA ALA A 136 -8.87 -2.33 -11.43
C ALA A 136 -8.94 -1.55 -12.76
N ASP A 137 -8.71 -2.23 -13.88
CA ASP A 137 -8.70 -1.63 -15.22
C ASP A 137 -10.04 -1.05 -15.66
N ASN A 138 -11.13 -1.57 -15.10
CA ASN A 138 -12.50 -1.09 -15.36
C ASN A 138 -12.91 0.09 -14.48
N GLY A 139 -12.01 0.57 -13.62
CA GLY A 139 -12.26 1.69 -12.71
C GLY A 139 -12.84 1.30 -11.35
N ASP A 140 -13.09 0.02 -11.10
CA ASP A 140 -13.49 -0.42 -9.77
C ASP A 140 -12.34 -0.23 -8.77
N LEU A 141 -12.67 0.22 -7.58
CA LEU A 141 -11.71 0.46 -6.51
C LEU A 141 -11.83 -0.62 -5.43
N TYR A 142 -10.76 -1.33 -5.20
CA TYR A 142 -10.63 -2.29 -4.10
C TYR A 142 -9.88 -1.64 -2.96
N PHE A 143 -10.33 -1.85 -1.71
CA PHE A 143 -9.68 -1.24 -0.55
C PHE A 143 -9.86 -2.07 0.71
N THR A 144 -8.95 -1.88 1.65
CA THR A 144 -8.91 -2.59 2.93
C THR A 144 -9.36 -1.67 4.07
N ASP A 145 -10.14 -2.25 4.99
CA ASP A 145 -10.61 -1.61 6.22
C ASP A 145 -10.00 -2.38 7.39
N GLN A 146 -8.82 -1.96 7.79
CA GLN A 146 -7.96 -2.67 8.73
C GLN A 146 -8.40 -2.45 10.19
N GLY A 147 -8.61 -1.20 10.57
CA GLY A 147 -8.83 -0.82 11.97
C GLY A 147 -7.71 -1.31 12.88
N GLN A 148 -8.08 -1.66 14.10
CA GLN A 148 -7.20 -2.31 15.08
C GLN A 148 -7.44 -3.83 15.15
N SER A 149 -7.87 -4.42 14.03
CA SER A 149 -8.13 -5.86 13.96
C SER A 149 -6.86 -6.71 14.03
N GLY A 150 -6.98 -7.95 14.45
CA GLY A 150 -5.88 -8.89 14.58
C GLY A 150 -6.40 -10.32 14.70
N ILE A 151 -5.54 -11.28 15.07
CA ILE A 151 -5.93 -12.68 15.18
C ILE A 151 -7.03 -12.90 16.25
N ALA A 152 -6.94 -12.17 17.36
CA ALA A 152 -7.93 -12.26 18.44
C ALA A 152 -9.26 -11.57 18.11
N ASP A 153 -9.23 -10.56 17.22
CA ASP A 153 -10.40 -9.87 16.68
C ASP A 153 -10.22 -9.71 15.16
N PRO A 154 -10.54 -10.73 14.36
CA PRO A 154 -10.35 -10.70 12.92
C PRO A 154 -11.46 -9.91 12.21
N SER A 155 -11.82 -8.74 12.72
CA SER A 155 -12.95 -7.96 12.23
C SER A 155 -12.61 -7.00 11.10
N GLY A 156 -11.39 -7.06 10.53
CA GLY A 156 -11.00 -6.31 9.34
C GLY A 156 -11.78 -6.76 8.11
N ARG A 157 -11.93 -5.87 7.14
CA ARG A 157 -12.80 -6.06 5.97
C ARG A 157 -12.07 -5.71 4.67
N VAL A 158 -12.56 -6.27 3.58
CA VAL A 158 -12.13 -5.90 2.22
C VAL A 158 -13.36 -5.50 1.42
N TYR A 159 -13.26 -4.40 0.71
CA TYR A 159 -14.34 -3.84 -0.08
C TYR A 159 -13.98 -3.66 -1.55
N ARG A 160 -14.99 -3.59 -2.40
CA ARG A 160 -14.96 -3.12 -3.77
C ARG A 160 -16.00 -2.03 -3.95
N LEU A 161 -15.56 -0.84 -4.35
CA LEU A 161 -16.44 0.21 -4.85
C LEU A 161 -16.41 0.14 -6.38
N ARG A 162 -17.53 -0.23 -6.99
CA ARG A 162 -17.63 -0.25 -8.45
C ARG A 162 -17.56 1.16 -9.03
N ALA A 163 -17.10 1.28 -10.27
CA ALA A 163 -17.14 2.55 -10.99
C ALA A 163 -18.58 3.12 -11.12
N SER A 164 -19.60 2.28 -10.99
CA SER A 164 -21.01 2.68 -10.91
C SER A 164 -21.45 3.28 -9.58
N GLY A 165 -20.58 3.24 -8.54
CA GLY A 165 -20.91 3.68 -7.18
C GLY A 165 -21.45 2.58 -6.25
N GLU A 166 -21.68 1.35 -6.74
CA GLU A 166 -22.13 0.22 -5.90
C GLU A 166 -20.99 -0.25 -4.99
N LEU A 167 -21.23 -0.26 -3.68
CA LEU A 167 -20.29 -0.81 -2.68
C LEU A 167 -20.58 -2.28 -2.41
N GLN A 168 -19.54 -3.11 -2.46
CA GLN A 168 -19.58 -4.54 -2.15
C GLN A 168 -18.58 -4.87 -1.05
N ARG A 169 -18.98 -5.66 -0.05
CA ARG A 169 -18.10 -6.21 0.98
C ARG A 169 -17.67 -7.60 0.53
N LEU A 170 -16.35 -7.77 0.31
CA LEU A 170 -15.78 -9.02 -0.22
C LEU A 170 -15.32 -9.98 0.89
N VAL A 171 -14.81 -9.42 1.99
CA VAL A 171 -14.31 -10.14 3.16
C VAL A 171 -14.76 -9.44 4.43
N THR A 172 -15.08 -10.20 5.49
CA THR A 172 -15.61 -9.67 6.77
C THR A 172 -14.78 -10.05 8.00
N ASN A 173 -13.77 -10.91 7.83
CA ASN A 173 -13.07 -11.56 8.93
C ASN A 173 -11.55 -11.64 8.72
N ALA A 174 -10.97 -10.58 8.17
CA ALA A 174 -9.55 -10.51 7.91
C ALA A 174 -8.77 -9.94 9.13
N PRO A 175 -7.78 -10.67 9.69
CA PRO A 175 -6.99 -10.18 10.81
C PRO A 175 -5.93 -9.17 10.32
N SER A 176 -6.29 -7.88 10.31
CA SER A 176 -5.45 -6.77 9.87
C SER A 176 -5.15 -6.79 8.36
N PRO A 177 -6.19 -6.62 7.49
CA PRO A 177 -5.99 -6.50 6.05
C PRO A 177 -5.31 -5.14 5.74
N ASN A 178 -4.23 -5.19 4.96
CA ASN A 178 -3.34 -4.08 4.69
C ASN A 178 -3.20 -3.87 3.18
N GLY A 179 -2.03 -4.02 2.59
CA GLY A 179 -1.81 -3.85 1.17
C GLY A 179 -2.75 -4.70 0.30
N ILE A 180 -3.18 -4.14 -0.82
CA ILE A 180 -4.11 -4.79 -1.75
C ILE A 180 -3.70 -4.53 -3.20
N THR A 181 -3.70 -5.56 -4.03
CA THR A 181 -3.43 -5.44 -5.46
C THR A 181 -4.22 -6.48 -6.27
N LEU A 182 -4.27 -6.31 -7.59
CA LEU A 182 -4.85 -7.27 -8.52
C LEU A 182 -3.78 -7.81 -9.47
N ASN A 183 -3.97 -9.05 -9.92
CA ASN A 183 -3.16 -9.59 -11.01
C ASN A 183 -3.37 -8.81 -12.34
N THR A 184 -2.54 -9.05 -13.33
CA THR A 184 -2.57 -8.31 -14.62
C THR A 184 -3.90 -8.46 -15.37
N LYS A 185 -4.63 -9.56 -15.16
CA LYS A 185 -5.95 -9.84 -15.77
C LYS A 185 -7.13 -9.33 -14.96
N ASN A 186 -6.90 -8.71 -13.80
CA ASN A 186 -7.94 -8.29 -12.84
C ASN A 186 -8.92 -9.43 -12.43
N SER A 187 -8.46 -10.68 -12.47
CA SER A 187 -9.26 -11.86 -12.14
C SER A 187 -8.98 -12.38 -10.72
N GLN A 188 -7.98 -11.84 -10.05
CA GLN A 188 -7.59 -12.22 -8.70
C GLN A 188 -7.18 -10.99 -7.89
N VAL A 189 -7.71 -10.87 -6.68
CA VAL A 189 -7.28 -9.88 -5.69
C VAL A 189 -6.31 -10.55 -4.72
N TYR A 190 -5.21 -9.88 -4.43
CA TYR A 190 -4.27 -10.27 -3.37
C TYR A 190 -4.36 -9.27 -2.24
N VAL A 191 -4.39 -9.76 -1.01
CA VAL A 191 -4.49 -8.94 0.20
C VAL A 191 -3.43 -9.37 1.20
N ALA A 192 -2.63 -8.44 1.66
CA ALA A 192 -1.72 -8.64 2.78
C ALA A 192 -2.51 -8.71 4.08
N ILE A 193 -2.36 -9.81 4.81
CA ILE A 193 -3.01 -10.02 6.11
C ILE A 193 -1.91 -9.98 7.18
N THR A 194 -1.64 -8.78 7.67
CA THR A 194 -0.46 -8.48 8.48
C THR A 194 -0.36 -9.37 9.72
N ARG A 195 -1.44 -9.49 10.50
CA ARG A 195 -1.37 -10.15 11.81
C ARG A 195 -1.38 -11.68 11.76
N SER A 196 -1.76 -12.29 10.62
CA SER A 196 -1.58 -13.73 10.38
C SER A 196 -0.35 -14.05 9.54
N GLN A 197 0.42 -13.05 9.14
CA GLN A 197 1.60 -13.21 8.28
C GLN A 197 1.30 -13.92 6.95
N GLN A 198 0.18 -13.56 6.32
CA GLN A 198 -0.32 -14.24 5.12
C GLN A 198 -0.57 -13.25 3.98
N ILE A 199 -0.49 -13.77 2.77
CA ILE A 199 -1.13 -13.14 1.61
C ILE A 199 -2.33 -14.00 1.25
N TRP A 200 -3.52 -13.41 1.27
CA TRP A 200 -4.72 -14.07 0.78
C TRP A 200 -4.92 -13.78 -0.71
N ARG A 201 -5.44 -14.78 -1.42
CA ARG A 201 -5.84 -14.68 -2.82
C ARG A 201 -7.34 -14.91 -2.91
N LEU A 202 -8.02 -13.95 -3.51
CA LEU A 202 -9.46 -13.95 -3.76
C LEU A 202 -9.67 -14.09 -5.28
N PRO A 203 -9.90 -15.30 -5.81
CA PRO A 203 -10.30 -15.46 -7.21
C PRO A 203 -11.65 -14.81 -7.44
N LEU A 204 -11.80 -14.03 -8.51
CA LEU A 204 -13.04 -13.32 -8.84
C LEU A 204 -13.83 -14.10 -9.89
N MET A 205 -15.13 -14.32 -9.63
CA MET A 205 -16.08 -14.80 -10.64
C MET A 205 -16.42 -13.69 -11.63
N ALA A 206 -17.11 -14.02 -12.72
CA ALA A 206 -17.46 -13.07 -13.78
C ALA A 206 -18.19 -11.80 -13.27
N GLY A 207 -18.97 -11.88 -12.20
CA GLY A 207 -19.61 -10.73 -11.53
C GLY A 207 -18.69 -9.95 -10.60
N GLY A 208 -17.44 -10.42 -10.41
CA GLY A 208 -16.44 -9.80 -9.54
C GLY A 208 -16.62 -10.11 -8.05
N THR A 209 -17.51 -11.04 -7.69
CA THR A 209 -17.60 -11.58 -6.33
C THR A 209 -16.49 -12.59 -6.12
N PRO A 210 -15.89 -12.66 -4.89
CA PRO A 210 -14.89 -13.68 -4.60
C PRO A 210 -15.46 -15.09 -4.66
N SER A 211 -14.66 -16.01 -5.19
CA SER A 211 -14.88 -17.44 -5.06
C SER A 211 -14.16 -17.97 -3.81
N LYS A 212 -13.61 -19.17 -3.87
CA LYS A 212 -12.89 -19.82 -2.77
C LYS A 212 -11.60 -19.05 -2.42
N THR A 213 -11.72 -18.12 -1.48
CA THR A 213 -10.56 -17.38 -0.94
C THR A 213 -9.63 -18.35 -0.22
N GLY A 214 -8.35 -18.22 -0.43
CA GLY A 214 -7.33 -19.06 0.22
C GLY A 214 -6.04 -18.33 0.48
N VAL A 215 -5.16 -18.96 1.26
CA VAL A 215 -3.80 -18.48 1.50
C VAL A 215 -2.96 -18.77 0.27
N ALA A 216 -2.39 -17.71 -0.34
CA ALA A 216 -1.45 -17.84 -1.45
C ALA A 216 -0.01 -17.98 -0.94
N ILE A 217 0.35 -17.20 0.10
CA ILE A 217 1.69 -17.20 0.68
C ILE A 217 1.56 -17.17 2.20
N GLN A 218 2.30 -18.04 2.87
CA GLN A 218 2.54 -18.00 4.31
C GLN A 218 3.94 -17.46 4.54
N LEU A 219 4.05 -16.32 5.22
CA LEU A 219 5.32 -15.74 5.63
C LEU A 219 5.66 -16.18 7.06
N SER A 220 6.92 -15.99 7.46
CA SER A 220 7.37 -16.22 8.82
C SER A 220 8.52 -15.29 9.16
N GLY A 221 8.69 -14.98 10.44
CA GLY A 221 9.70 -14.04 10.91
C GLY A 221 9.27 -12.58 10.79
N GLY A 222 10.21 -11.66 10.98
CA GLY A 222 9.95 -10.22 10.97
C GLY A 222 9.22 -9.72 12.20
N HIS A 223 8.90 -8.42 12.21
CA HIS A 223 8.29 -7.77 13.38
C HIS A 223 6.77 -7.79 13.36
N ALA A 224 6.16 -7.76 12.16
CA ALA A 224 4.71 -7.59 12.06
C ALA A 224 4.03 -8.36 10.92
N GLY A 225 4.74 -8.84 9.91
CA GLY A 225 4.16 -9.51 8.74
C GLY A 225 4.11 -8.63 7.48
N PRO A 226 3.30 -9.01 6.46
CA PRO A 226 3.20 -8.27 5.21
C PRO A 226 2.46 -6.94 5.41
N ASP A 227 2.90 -5.93 4.65
CA ASP A 227 2.37 -4.57 4.64
C ASP A 227 1.92 -4.20 3.22
N GLY A 228 2.44 -3.16 2.59
CA GLY A 228 2.14 -2.83 1.21
C GLY A 228 2.53 -3.93 0.23
N ILE A 229 1.74 -4.13 -0.80
CA ILE A 229 1.99 -5.10 -1.87
C ILE A 229 1.69 -4.50 -3.25
N GLU A 230 2.42 -4.98 -4.26
CA GLU A 230 2.20 -4.58 -5.65
C GLU A 230 2.44 -5.78 -6.59
N MET A 231 1.98 -5.66 -7.85
CA MET A 231 2.11 -6.68 -8.87
C MET A 231 3.08 -6.22 -9.97
N ASP A 232 3.95 -7.10 -10.43
CA ASP A 232 4.75 -6.84 -11.62
C ASP A 232 4.03 -7.27 -12.93
N ALA A 233 4.64 -6.99 -14.07
CA ALA A 233 4.07 -7.25 -15.38
C ALA A 233 3.97 -8.75 -15.75
N GLU A 234 4.62 -9.63 -14.99
CA GLU A 234 4.61 -11.09 -15.17
C GLU A 234 3.76 -11.81 -14.11
N ASP A 235 2.84 -11.08 -13.44
CA ASP A 235 2.08 -11.58 -12.30
C ASP A 235 2.97 -12.02 -11.11
N GLY A 236 4.18 -11.47 -10.99
CA GLY A 236 5.00 -11.60 -9.81
C GLY A 236 4.50 -10.67 -8.71
N LEU A 237 4.32 -11.20 -7.49
CA LEU A 237 3.85 -10.43 -6.35
C LEU A 237 5.03 -9.86 -5.56
N ILE A 238 5.01 -8.55 -5.32
CA ILE A 238 5.99 -7.84 -4.51
C ILE A 238 5.37 -7.55 -3.14
N VAL A 239 6.06 -7.95 -2.07
CA VAL A 239 5.51 -7.94 -0.70
C VAL A 239 6.48 -7.26 0.25
N CYS A 240 6.10 -6.14 0.83
CA CYS A 240 6.80 -5.56 1.98
C CYS A 240 6.59 -6.46 3.20
N HIS A 241 7.67 -7.04 3.72
CA HIS A 241 7.64 -7.87 4.91
C HIS A 241 8.43 -7.18 6.03
N LEU A 242 7.69 -6.60 6.97
CA LEU A 242 8.24 -5.71 8.00
C LEU A 242 9.28 -6.42 8.86
N GLY A 243 10.49 -5.84 8.91
CA GLY A 243 11.62 -6.38 9.64
C GLY A 243 12.42 -7.46 8.91
N VAL A 244 12.04 -7.80 7.66
CA VAL A 244 12.77 -8.76 6.81
C VAL A 244 13.29 -8.10 5.55
N GLY A 245 12.42 -7.42 4.80
CA GLY A 245 12.73 -6.80 3.51
C GLY A 245 11.53 -6.87 2.57
N ILE A 246 11.77 -6.76 1.26
CA ILE A 246 10.72 -6.83 0.27
C ILE A 246 10.94 -8.06 -0.61
N TRP A 247 10.00 -8.97 -0.55
CA TRP A 247 10.01 -10.18 -1.36
C TRP A 247 9.45 -9.93 -2.76
N ARG A 248 10.05 -10.54 -3.77
CA ARG A 248 9.40 -10.84 -5.03
C ARG A 248 9.11 -12.34 -5.10
N PHE A 249 7.85 -12.67 -5.24
CA PHE A 249 7.36 -14.01 -5.58
C PHE A 249 7.04 -14.05 -7.07
N ASP A 250 7.24 -15.19 -7.72
CA ASP A 250 6.78 -15.38 -9.09
C ASP A 250 5.26 -15.63 -9.18
N SER A 251 4.74 -15.83 -10.39
CA SER A 251 3.30 -16.09 -10.62
C SER A 251 2.76 -17.38 -9.96
N ASN A 252 3.64 -18.25 -9.49
CA ASN A 252 3.30 -19.46 -8.70
C ASN A 252 3.46 -19.23 -7.19
N CYS A 253 3.70 -18.00 -6.77
CA CYS A 253 3.95 -17.64 -5.38
C CYS A 253 5.25 -18.25 -4.79
N LEU A 254 6.25 -18.57 -5.63
CA LEU A 254 7.56 -19.01 -5.18
C LEU A 254 8.50 -17.81 -5.03
N PRO A 255 9.26 -17.68 -3.92
CA PRO A 255 10.15 -16.55 -3.69
C PRO A 255 11.34 -16.59 -4.65
N THR A 256 11.67 -15.46 -5.28
CA THR A 256 12.75 -15.34 -6.27
C THR A 256 13.80 -14.30 -5.90
N HIS A 257 13.37 -13.18 -5.31
CA HIS A 257 14.25 -12.08 -4.94
C HIS A 257 13.87 -11.53 -3.57
N LEU A 258 14.88 -10.96 -2.89
CA LEU A 258 14.72 -10.22 -1.64
C LEU A 258 15.44 -8.88 -1.77
N VAL A 259 14.68 -7.79 -1.69
CA VAL A 259 15.22 -6.44 -1.52
C VAL A 259 15.49 -6.23 -0.03
N HIS A 260 16.73 -5.86 0.31
CA HIS A 260 17.16 -5.66 1.71
C HIS A 260 17.74 -4.25 1.92
N ALA A 261 17.77 -3.83 3.15
CA ALA A 261 18.22 -2.49 3.56
C ALA A 261 19.75 -2.34 3.70
N GLY A 262 20.54 -3.35 3.29
CA GLY A 262 21.96 -3.38 3.58
C GLY A 262 22.21 -3.47 5.10
N ASN A 263 23.09 -2.60 5.61
CA ASN A 263 23.38 -2.47 7.05
C ASN A 263 22.51 -1.40 7.74
N GLU A 264 21.55 -0.80 7.05
CA GLU A 264 20.72 0.28 7.59
C GLU A 264 19.46 -0.27 8.26
N HIS A 265 19.07 0.36 9.37
CA HIS A 265 17.79 0.05 10.01
C HIS A 265 16.67 0.81 9.30
N ARG A 266 15.86 0.10 8.50
CA ARG A 266 14.75 0.65 7.72
C ARG A 266 13.44 -0.08 8.03
N LEU A 267 12.35 0.66 7.95
CA LEU A 267 11.00 0.10 7.94
C LEU A 267 10.37 0.35 6.57
N MET A 268 10.57 -0.58 5.66
CA MET A 268 10.07 -0.54 4.29
C MET A 268 8.63 -1.03 4.26
N THR A 269 7.68 -0.07 4.22
CA THR A 269 6.26 -0.36 4.46
C THR A 269 5.43 -0.50 3.19
N ASN A 270 5.67 0.35 2.17
CA ASN A 270 4.86 0.31 0.95
C ASN A 270 5.69 0.65 -0.29
N ILE A 271 5.16 0.38 -1.49
CA ILE A 271 5.90 0.35 -2.74
C ILE A 271 5.11 0.88 -3.93
N ALA A 272 5.84 1.45 -4.89
CA ALA A 272 5.31 1.78 -6.22
C ALA A 272 6.38 1.56 -7.29
N PHE A 273 5.97 1.12 -8.48
CA PHE A 273 6.86 0.94 -9.61
C PHE A 273 6.91 2.14 -10.55
N ARG A 274 8.11 2.41 -11.09
CA ARG A 274 8.31 3.21 -12.30
C ARG A 274 9.24 2.46 -13.23
N GLY A 275 8.69 1.83 -14.27
CA GLY A 275 9.44 0.86 -15.08
C GLY A 275 9.87 -0.33 -14.23
N THR A 276 11.16 -0.63 -14.22
CA THR A 276 11.77 -1.68 -13.37
C THR A 276 12.23 -1.16 -12.02
N THR A 277 12.23 0.15 -11.78
CA THR A 277 12.64 0.70 -10.49
C THR A 277 11.47 0.67 -9.50
N LEU A 278 11.68 0.01 -8.38
CA LEU A 278 10.78 -0.01 -7.23
C LEU A 278 11.11 1.17 -6.31
N TYR A 279 10.12 2.00 -6.00
CA TYR A 279 10.19 3.08 -5.02
C TYR A 279 9.49 2.64 -3.75
N ILE A 280 10.12 2.86 -2.62
CA ILE A 280 9.78 2.25 -1.34
C ILE A 280 9.72 3.34 -0.27
N THR A 281 8.64 3.38 0.51
CA THR A 281 8.55 4.24 1.70
C THR A 281 9.34 3.61 2.85
N ASP A 282 10.34 4.34 3.36
CA ASP A 282 10.98 4.05 4.64
C ASP A 282 10.35 4.92 5.72
N SER A 283 9.38 4.34 6.40
CA SER A 283 8.45 5.09 7.25
C SER A 283 9.09 5.62 8.53
N ILE A 284 10.13 4.96 9.08
CA ILE A 284 10.79 5.43 10.32
C ILE A 284 11.86 6.48 10.05
N ASN A 285 12.50 6.44 8.87
CA ASN A 285 13.55 7.40 8.51
C ASN A 285 12.98 8.59 7.71
N GLY A 286 11.71 8.53 7.29
CA GLY A 286 11.11 9.56 6.45
C GLY A 286 11.83 9.67 5.11
N GLU A 287 12.14 8.54 4.49
CA GLU A 287 12.90 8.46 3.24
C GLU A 287 12.09 7.73 2.17
N ILE A 288 12.44 8.00 0.93
CA ILE A 288 12.12 7.15 -0.21
C ILE A 288 13.41 6.45 -0.62
N VAL A 289 13.38 5.14 -0.67
CA VAL A 289 14.50 4.33 -1.18
C VAL A 289 14.09 3.62 -2.47
N THR A 290 15.05 3.18 -3.27
CA THR A 290 14.80 2.52 -4.56
C THR A 290 15.58 1.22 -4.68
N ALA A 291 15.04 0.31 -5.48
CA ALA A 291 15.69 -0.94 -5.87
C ALA A 291 15.37 -1.27 -7.33
N ASP A 292 16.34 -1.78 -8.08
CA ASP A 292 16.15 -2.19 -9.47
C ASP A 292 15.68 -3.64 -9.54
N MET A 293 14.43 -3.83 -9.96
CA MET A 293 13.78 -5.14 -10.04
C MET A 293 13.98 -5.77 -11.41
N PRO A 294 13.99 -7.12 -11.50
CA PRO A 294 14.20 -7.82 -12.76
C PRO A 294 13.02 -7.68 -13.74
N VAL A 295 11.84 -7.34 -13.25
CA VAL A 295 10.60 -7.20 -14.02
C VAL A 295 9.98 -5.85 -13.71
N ALA A 296 9.46 -5.19 -14.74
CA ALA A 296 8.74 -3.91 -14.57
C ALA A 296 7.43 -4.11 -13.82
N GLY A 297 7.01 -3.08 -13.10
CA GLY A 297 5.70 -3.08 -12.44
C GLY A 297 4.54 -3.19 -13.44
N LYS A 298 3.44 -3.77 -13.01
CA LYS A 298 2.16 -3.75 -13.75
C LYS A 298 1.76 -2.29 -14.02
N LYS A 299 1.25 -2.00 -15.22
CA LYS A 299 0.70 -0.67 -15.52
C LYS A 299 -0.49 -0.37 -14.61
N MET A 300 -0.38 0.71 -13.85
CA MET A 300 -1.43 1.19 -12.96
C MET A 300 -2.54 1.88 -13.74
N PHE A 301 -3.73 2.01 -13.11
CA PHE A 301 -4.89 2.65 -13.73
C PHE A 301 -4.61 4.10 -14.18
N SER A 302 -3.78 4.83 -13.46
CA SER A 302 -3.32 6.17 -13.83
C SER A 302 -2.53 6.23 -15.15
N GLN A 303 -2.00 5.10 -15.60
CA GLN A 303 -1.11 5.00 -16.78
C GLN A 303 -1.85 4.44 -18.01
N LYS A 304 -3.14 4.16 -17.88
CA LYS A 304 -4.00 3.58 -18.94
C LYS A 304 -4.88 4.60 -19.66
#